data_14a7f68b7143ff257fada068e4f77d9d
#
_entry.id   14a7f68b7143ff257fada068e4f77d9d
#
_cell.length_a   1.000
_cell.length_b   1.000
_cell.length_c   1.000
_cell.angle_alpha   90.00
_cell.angle_beta   90.00
_cell.angle_gamma   90.00
#
_symmetry.space_group_name_H-M   'P 1'
#
loop_
_entity.id
_entity.type
_entity.pdbx_description
1 polymer ?
#
loop_
_entity_poly.entity_id
_entity_poly.type
_entity_poly.pdbx_seq_one_letter_code
_entity_poly.pdbx_strand_id
1 'polypeptide(L)'
;EDRNVGVFMGIMGQDYAFLPRLEDSHIVEAFEGAGLSHSAGVGRISYVFGFEGPSIAVDTASSSSLVAVHQAVRSLQDGNCNMALAGGVNAILAPVNSLLMSKAGLLAPDGRCKSFSAAADGFGRGEGCGVVVLKRLSDAERDGDRVVAVIRGGAVVHNGTTGGITSPSGKAQARVISEALQDARTAPSQVQYLEAHGTGTEFGDPMELGAAASVYGKGRK
;
A
#
# COMPACT_ATOMS: atom_id res chain seq x y z
N GLU A 1 15.19 -4.30 -26.49
CA GLU A 1 14.90 -4.16 -25.05
C GLU A 1 13.54 -4.79 -24.75
N ASP A 2 13.44 -5.54 -23.63
CA ASP A 2 12.17 -6.16 -23.22
C ASP A 2 11.22 -5.06 -22.72
N ARG A 3 10.06 -4.93 -23.37
CA ARG A 3 9.03 -3.94 -23.04
C ARG A 3 7.90 -4.53 -22.18
N ASN A 4 7.94 -5.83 -21.90
CA ASN A 4 6.92 -6.49 -21.07
C ASN A 4 7.14 -6.17 -19.58
N VAL A 5 7.06 -4.88 -19.25
CA VAL A 5 7.20 -4.34 -17.91
C VAL A 5 5.85 -3.91 -17.37
N GLY A 6 5.46 -4.46 -16.23
CA GLY A 6 4.23 -4.08 -15.52
C GLY A 6 4.42 -2.83 -14.64
N VAL A 7 3.36 -2.05 -14.45
CA VAL A 7 3.33 -0.90 -13.52
C VAL A 7 2.13 -1.02 -12.59
N PHE A 8 2.40 -1.08 -11.29
CA PHE A 8 1.40 -1.28 -10.24
C PHE A 8 1.57 -0.22 -9.17
N MET A 9 0.65 0.76 -9.10
CA MET A 9 0.79 1.89 -8.18
C MET A 9 -0.41 2.05 -7.27
N GLY A 10 -0.15 2.10 -5.97
CA GLY A 10 -1.13 2.46 -4.95
C GLY A 10 -1.38 3.96 -4.94
N ILE A 11 -2.61 4.37 -5.24
CA ILE A 11 -3.04 5.77 -5.24
C ILE A 11 -4.46 5.83 -4.70
N MET A 12 -4.64 6.37 -3.49
CA MET A 12 -5.98 6.54 -2.89
C MET A 12 -6.44 8.00 -2.88
N GLY A 13 -5.50 8.95 -2.90
CA GLY A 13 -5.80 10.38 -2.81
C GLY A 13 -6.44 10.93 -4.09
N GLN A 14 -7.46 11.77 -3.94
CA GLN A 14 -8.10 12.49 -5.05
C GLN A 14 -7.98 14.02 -4.88
N ASP A 15 -7.03 14.46 -4.10
CA ASP A 15 -6.87 15.88 -3.73
C ASP A 15 -6.72 16.77 -4.96
N TYR A 16 -6.04 16.27 -6.00
CA TYR A 16 -5.87 16.99 -7.25
C TYR A 16 -7.21 17.32 -7.94
N ALA A 17 -8.22 16.46 -7.80
CA ALA A 17 -9.56 16.68 -8.35
C ALA A 17 -10.30 17.84 -7.66
N PHE A 18 -9.88 18.26 -6.47
CA PHE A 18 -10.50 19.38 -5.75
C PHE A 18 -9.85 20.73 -6.11
N LEU A 19 -8.64 20.77 -6.65
CA LEU A 19 -7.93 22.01 -6.95
C LEU A 19 -8.67 22.92 -7.94
N PRO A 20 -9.18 22.43 -9.08
CA PRO A 20 -9.90 23.26 -10.04
C PRO A 20 -11.19 23.84 -9.47
N ARG A 21 -11.82 23.16 -8.50
CA ARG A 21 -13.08 23.57 -7.88
C ARG A 21 -12.92 24.64 -6.80
N LEU A 22 -11.69 24.99 -6.46
CA LEU A 22 -11.38 26.09 -5.52
C LEU A 22 -11.33 27.46 -6.21
N GLU A 23 -11.35 27.48 -7.55
CA GLU A 23 -11.37 28.69 -8.37
C GLU A 23 -12.77 28.90 -8.95
N ASP A 24 -13.26 30.15 -8.94
CA ASP A 24 -14.65 30.50 -9.34
C ASP A 24 -14.94 30.37 -10.85
N SER A 25 -13.97 30.03 -11.69
CA SER A 25 -14.14 29.90 -13.14
C SER A 25 -13.86 28.46 -13.60
N HIS A 26 -14.89 27.64 -13.63
CA HIS A 26 -14.79 26.29 -14.17
C HIS A 26 -14.97 26.27 -15.69
N ILE A 27 -13.87 26.21 -16.41
CA ILE A 27 -13.84 25.69 -17.78
C ILE A 27 -13.42 24.24 -17.69
N VAL A 28 -14.35 23.30 -17.91
CA VAL A 28 -14.01 21.86 -18.03
C VAL A 28 -13.30 21.65 -19.36
N GLU A 29 -12.02 21.31 -19.29
CA GLU A 29 -11.22 21.04 -20.50
C GLU A 29 -11.23 19.54 -20.85
N ALA A 30 -11.09 19.23 -22.15
CA ALA A 30 -11.13 17.85 -22.66
C ALA A 30 -10.08 16.92 -22.03
N PHE A 31 -8.98 17.47 -21.55
CA PHE A 31 -7.89 16.71 -20.94
C PHE A 31 -7.98 16.54 -19.43
N GLU A 32 -8.95 17.16 -18.75
CA GLU A 32 -9.12 17.02 -17.30
C GLU A 32 -9.35 15.56 -16.88
N GLY A 33 -10.17 14.82 -17.62
CA GLY A 33 -10.45 13.41 -17.32
C GLY A 33 -9.17 12.56 -17.25
N ALA A 34 -8.25 12.77 -18.21
CA ALA A 34 -6.96 12.08 -18.19
C ALA A 34 -6.00 12.62 -17.11
N GLY A 35 -6.17 13.88 -16.69
CA GLY A 35 -5.41 14.50 -15.60
C GLY A 35 -5.84 14.03 -14.21
N LEU A 36 -7.13 13.68 -14.04
CA LEU A 36 -7.72 13.33 -12.75
C LEU A 36 -7.79 11.82 -12.50
N SER A 37 -7.74 11.01 -13.54
CA SER A 37 -7.86 9.55 -13.43
C SER A 37 -6.59 8.90 -12.90
N HIS A 38 -6.70 8.08 -11.86
CA HIS A 38 -5.59 7.29 -11.34
C HIS A 38 -5.03 6.34 -12.39
N SER A 39 -5.88 5.74 -13.22
CA SER A 39 -5.46 4.85 -14.32
C SER A 39 -4.60 5.60 -15.36
N ALA A 40 -4.96 6.84 -15.69
CA ALA A 40 -4.16 7.67 -16.58
C ALA A 40 -2.82 8.09 -15.92
N GLY A 41 -2.82 8.34 -14.60
CA GLY A 41 -1.61 8.62 -13.84
C GLY A 41 -0.59 7.47 -13.94
N VAL A 42 -1.03 6.24 -13.70
CA VAL A 42 -0.19 5.05 -13.82
C VAL A 42 0.16 4.75 -15.27
N GLY A 43 -0.82 4.84 -16.19
CA GLY A 43 -0.62 4.62 -17.61
C GLY A 43 0.38 5.59 -18.25
N ARG A 44 0.53 6.80 -17.68
CA ARG A 44 1.52 7.77 -18.14
C ARG A 44 2.95 7.28 -17.93
N ILE A 45 3.21 6.53 -16.85
CA ILE A 45 4.51 5.89 -16.64
C ILE A 45 4.79 4.90 -17.75
N SER A 46 3.84 3.99 -18.03
CA SER A 46 3.96 3.02 -19.12
C SER A 46 4.16 3.71 -20.48
N TYR A 47 3.38 4.76 -20.74
CA TYR A 47 3.47 5.51 -21.99
C TYR A 47 4.85 6.16 -22.19
N VAL A 48 5.38 6.84 -21.17
CA VAL A 48 6.67 7.56 -21.26
C VAL A 48 7.84 6.61 -21.48
N PHE A 49 7.83 5.44 -20.84
CA PHE A 49 8.89 4.45 -20.93
C PHE A 49 8.65 3.40 -22.03
N GLY A 50 7.50 3.43 -22.70
CA GLY A 50 7.14 2.45 -23.73
C GLY A 50 6.91 1.04 -23.16
N PHE A 51 6.42 0.94 -21.94
CA PHE A 51 6.10 -0.35 -21.31
C PHE A 51 4.78 -0.91 -21.83
N GLU A 52 4.75 -2.20 -22.11
CA GLU A 52 3.63 -2.91 -22.73
C GLU A 52 2.96 -3.92 -21.80
N GLY A 53 3.51 -4.12 -20.60
CA GLY A 53 2.93 -4.97 -19.56
C GLY A 53 1.70 -4.35 -18.87
N PRO A 54 1.10 -5.05 -17.89
CA PRO A 54 -0.05 -4.55 -17.14
C PRO A 54 0.22 -3.20 -16.49
N SER A 55 -0.74 -2.26 -16.56
CA SER A 55 -0.66 -0.93 -15.97
C SER A 55 -1.88 -0.71 -15.08
N ILE A 56 -1.71 -0.77 -13.74
CA ILE A 56 -2.80 -0.88 -12.78
C ILE A 56 -2.64 0.13 -11.66
N ALA A 57 -3.68 0.95 -11.46
CA ALA A 57 -3.87 1.75 -10.26
C ALA A 57 -4.61 0.94 -9.20
N VAL A 58 -4.15 0.98 -7.96
CA VAL A 58 -4.72 0.25 -6.83
C VAL A 58 -5.18 1.22 -5.77
N ASP A 59 -6.43 1.11 -5.36
CA ASP A 59 -6.98 1.79 -4.19
C ASP A 59 -7.58 0.78 -3.22
N THR A 60 -6.89 0.53 -2.14
CA THR A 60 -7.33 -0.24 -0.97
C THR A 60 -7.02 0.55 0.31
N ALA A 61 -7.18 1.86 0.25
CA ALA A 61 -6.82 2.82 1.29
C ALA A 61 -5.34 2.68 1.71
N SER A 62 -5.04 2.67 3.01
CA SER A 62 -3.67 2.65 3.55
C SER A 62 -2.84 1.42 3.13
N SER A 63 -3.46 0.36 2.62
CA SER A 63 -2.78 -0.84 2.14
C SER A 63 -2.44 -0.82 0.65
N SER A 64 -2.81 0.23 -0.09
CA SER A 64 -2.74 0.27 -1.56
C SER A 64 -1.36 -0.08 -2.12
N SER A 65 -0.29 0.47 -1.55
CA SER A 65 1.08 0.21 -2.02
C SER A 65 1.53 -1.23 -1.81
N LEU A 66 1.18 -1.85 -0.68
CA LEU A 66 1.50 -3.27 -0.43
C LEU A 66 0.66 -4.21 -1.30
N VAL A 67 -0.61 -3.86 -1.57
CA VAL A 67 -1.45 -4.60 -2.51
C VAL A 67 -0.91 -4.47 -3.94
N ALA A 68 -0.43 -3.29 -4.33
CA ALA A 68 0.23 -3.09 -5.62
C ALA A 68 1.48 -3.98 -5.76
N VAL A 69 2.32 -4.05 -4.72
CA VAL A 69 3.48 -4.96 -4.68
C VAL A 69 3.03 -6.42 -4.78
N HIS A 70 1.99 -6.82 -4.04
CA HIS A 70 1.45 -8.18 -4.10
C HIS A 70 0.97 -8.55 -5.52
N GLN A 71 0.21 -7.66 -6.17
CA GLN A 71 -0.25 -7.87 -7.55
C GLN A 71 0.91 -7.97 -8.54
N ALA A 72 1.94 -7.13 -8.38
CA ALA A 72 3.15 -7.19 -9.20
C ALA A 72 3.89 -8.53 -9.05
N VAL A 73 4.02 -9.03 -7.82
CA VAL A 73 4.62 -10.35 -7.55
C VAL A 73 3.82 -11.45 -8.24
N ARG A 74 2.49 -11.46 -8.13
CA ARG A 74 1.64 -12.43 -8.82
C ARG A 74 1.76 -12.33 -10.34
N SER A 75 1.76 -11.11 -10.89
CA SER A 75 1.94 -10.89 -12.33
C SER A 75 3.26 -11.43 -12.87
N LEU A 76 4.35 -11.29 -12.10
CA LEU A 76 5.65 -11.87 -12.43
C LEU A 76 5.65 -13.40 -12.36
N GLN A 77 5.02 -13.98 -11.32
CA GLN A 77 4.90 -15.43 -11.15
C GLN A 77 4.08 -16.08 -12.25
N ASP A 78 3.00 -15.43 -12.67
CA ASP A 78 2.10 -15.90 -13.74
C ASP A 78 2.66 -15.65 -15.14
N GLY A 79 3.81 -14.97 -15.27
CA GLY A 79 4.44 -14.67 -16.56
C GLY A 79 3.76 -13.54 -17.34
N ASN A 80 2.87 -12.76 -16.72
CA ASN A 80 2.18 -11.65 -17.38
C ASN A 80 3.11 -10.46 -17.65
N CYS A 81 4.23 -10.37 -16.91
CA CYS A 81 5.32 -9.45 -17.19
C CYS A 81 6.67 -10.06 -16.78
N ASN A 82 7.77 -9.48 -17.27
CA ASN A 82 9.13 -9.94 -16.97
C ASN A 82 9.82 -9.07 -15.92
N MET A 83 9.37 -7.84 -15.79
CA MET A 83 9.78 -6.88 -14.77
C MET A 83 8.55 -6.10 -14.32
N ALA A 84 8.54 -5.58 -13.11
CA ALA A 84 7.45 -4.73 -12.65
C ALA A 84 7.99 -3.55 -11.82
N LEU A 85 7.39 -2.39 -12.02
CA LEU A 85 7.46 -1.25 -11.12
C LEU A 85 6.25 -1.34 -10.17
N ALA A 86 6.51 -1.37 -8.87
CA ALA A 86 5.43 -1.43 -7.89
C ALA A 86 5.68 -0.44 -6.75
N GLY A 87 4.63 0.20 -6.26
CA GLY A 87 4.81 1.16 -5.18
C GLY A 87 3.55 1.94 -4.85
N GLY A 88 3.73 3.11 -4.28
CA GLY A 88 2.63 4.01 -3.95
C GLY A 88 3.08 5.46 -3.86
N VAL A 89 2.11 6.33 -3.96
CA VAL A 89 2.28 7.78 -3.88
C VAL A 89 1.15 8.39 -3.07
N ASN A 90 1.49 9.40 -2.28
CA ASN A 90 0.54 10.27 -1.62
C ASN A 90 1.02 11.72 -1.66
N ALA A 91 0.13 12.63 -2.03
CA ALA A 91 0.33 14.07 -1.96
C ALA A 91 -0.89 14.71 -1.30
N ILE A 92 -0.65 15.71 -0.45
CA ILE A 92 -1.70 16.47 0.27
C ILE A 92 -1.85 17.82 -0.41
N LEU A 93 -2.70 17.89 -1.43
CA LEU A 93 -2.85 19.06 -2.30
C LEU A 93 -4.05 19.92 -1.93
N ALA A 94 -5.02 19.36 -1.19
CA ALA A 94 -6.23 20.06 -0.78
C ALA A 94 -6.58 19.74 0.69
N PRO A 95 -7.24 20.66 1.42
CA PRO A 95 -7.56 20.46 2.84
C PRO A 95 -8.69 19.46 3.09
N VAL A 96 -9.48 19.12 2.07
CA VAL A 96 -10.74 18.36 2.21
C VAL A 96 -10.51 17.03 2.93
N ASN A 97 -9.55 16.22 2.50
CA ASN A 97 -9.27 14.93 3.12
C ASN A 97 -8.72 15.08 4.55
N SER A 98 -7.92 16.11 4.82
CA SER A 98 -7.46 16.42 6.20
C SER A 98 -8.64 16.76 7.12
N LEU A 99 -9.58 17.58 6.63
CA LEU A 99 -10.77 17.95 7.39
C LEU A 99 -11.69 16.72 7.65
N LEU A 100 -11.89 15.86 6.64
CA LEU A 100 -12.67 14.63 6.80
C LEU A 100 -12.06 13.69 7.84
N MET A 101 -10.77 13.44 7.78
CA MET A 101 -10.05 12.58 8.73
C MET A 101 -10.03 13.19 10.15
N SER A 102 -9.88 14.51 10.25
CA SER A 102 -9.96 15.21 11.54
C SER A 102 -11.35 15.11 12.16
N LYS A 103 -12.40 15.31 11.37
CA LYS A 103 -13.79 15.15 11.84
C LYS A 103 -14.14 13.72 12.23
N ALA A 104 -13.48 12.74 11.60
CA ALA A 104 -13.61 11.33 11.96
C ALA A 104 -12.79 10.94 13.21
N GLY A 105 -12.06 11.88 13.83
CA GLY A 105 -11.24 11.61 15.00
C GLY A 105 -10.02 10.72 14.73
N LEU A 106 -9.52 10.70 13.50
CA LEU A 106 -8.42 9.82 13.09
C LEU A 106 -7.05 10.48 13.22
N LEU A 107 -7.00 11.81 13.19
CA LEU A 107 -5.73 12.55 13.21
C LEU A 107 -5.30 12.93 14.64
N ALA A 108 -4.03 12.71 14.93
CA ALA A 108 -3.41 13.19 16.15
C ALA A 108 -3.38 14.73 16.16
N PRO A 109 -3.79 15.41 17.27
CA PRO A 109 -3.80 16.88 17.35
C PRO A 109 -2.44 17.53 17.12
N ASP A 110 -1.35 16.84 17.50
CA ASP A 110 0.03 17.27 17.32
C ASP A 110 0.68 16.81 16.01
N GLY A 111 -0.08 16.11 15.16
CA GLY A 111 0.38 15.59 13.86
C GLY A 111 1.40 14.45 13.94
N ARG A 112 1.54 13.79 15.10
CA ARG A 112 2.51 12.72 15.31
C ARG A 112 1.85 11.39 15.57
N CYS A 113 2.33 10.33 14.91
CA CYS A 113 1.98 8.95 15.26
C CYS A 113 2.72 8.57 16.55
N LYS A 114 1.97 8.31 17.62
CA LYS A 114 2.51 7.83 18.89
C LYS A 114 2.30 6.31 18.98
N SER A 115 2.90 5.58 18.01
CA SER A 115 2.71 4.16 17.80
C SER A 115 2.99 3.34 19.06
N PHE A 116 2.04 2.50 19.44
CA PHE A 116 2.08 1.61 20.62
C PHE A 116 2.29 2.33 21.96
N SER A 117 2.01 3.61 22.03
CA SER A 117 2.10 4.42 23.25
C SER A 117 0.76 4.50 23.95
N ALA A 118 0.80 4.64 25.29
CA ALA A 118 -0.40 4.96 26.08
C ALA A 118 -0.98 6.36 25.73
N ALA A 119 -0.20 7.23 25.09
CA ALA A 119 -0.62 8.53 24.59
C ALA A 119 -1.10 8.51 23.13
N ALA A 120 -1.35 7.33 22.56
CA ALA A 120 -1.85 7.19 21.20
C ALA A 120 -3.24 7.84 21.05
N ASP A 121 -3.36 8.81 20.15
CA ASP A 121 -4.56 9.65 19.96
C ASP A 121 -4.88 9.93 18.48
N GLY A 122 -4.23 9.20 17.56
CA GLY A 122 -4.42 9.32 16.12
C GLY A 122 -3.10 9.27 15.36
N PHE A 123 -3.19 9.46 14.05
CA PHE A 123 -2.00 9.47 13.19
C PHE A 123 -1.70 10.86 12.60
N GLY A 124 -0.45 11.09 12.20
CA GLY A 124 -0.04 12.22 11.39
C GLY A 124 -0.09 11.87 9.90
N ARG A 125 -0.61 12.76 9.06
CA ARG A 125 -0.56 12.59 7.61
C ARG A 125 0.85 12.80 7.08
N GLY A 126 1.19 12.08 6.01
CA GLY A 126 2.47 12.22 5.33
C GLY A 126 2.31 12.24 3.82
N GLU A 127 3.33 12.73 3.14
CA GLU A 127 3.47 12.71 1.68
C GLU A 127 4.69 11.90 1.30
N GLY A 128 4.68 11.35 0.11
CA GLY A 128 5.82 10.63 -0.42
C GLY A 128 5.49 9.81 -1.65
N CYS A 129 6.55 9.34 -2.29
CA CYS A 129 6.50 8.39 -3.39
C CYS A 129 7.59 7.36 -3.18
N GLY A 130 7.21 6.09 -3.20
CA GLY A 130 8.13 4.96 -3.11
C GLY A 130 7.83 3.96 -4.21
N VAL A 131 8.85 3.56 -4.96
CA VAL A 131 8.74 2.57 -6.04
C VAL A 131 9.86 1.56 -5.90
N VAL A 132 9.51 0.28 -6.01
CA VAL A 132 10.47 -0.83 -6.10
C VAL A 132 10.42 -1.45 -7.49
N VAL A 133 11.58 -1.88 -7.98
CA VAL A 133 11.70 -2.65 -9.21
C VAL A 133 11.74 -4.12 -8.83
N LEU A 134 10.82 -4.89 -9.39
CA LEU A 134 10.67 -6.32 -9.12
C LEU A 134 10.97 -7.15 -10.36
N LYS A 135 11.61 -8.30 -10.14
CA LYS A 135 11.93 -9.29 -11.17
C LYS A 135 11.93 -10.67 -10.54
N ARG A 136 11.63 -11.72 -11.31
CA ARG A 136 11.84 -13.10 -10.80
C ARG A 136 13.29 -13.28 -10.43
N LEU A 137 13.58 -13.93 -9.30
CA LEU A 137 14.95 -14.09 -8.80
C LEU A 137 15.86 -14.78 -9.83
N SER A 138 15.36 -15.84 -10.47
CA SER A 138 16.09 -16.55 -11.52
C SER A 138 16.49 -15.67 -12.71
N ASP A 139 15.61 -14.72 -13.07
CA ASP A 139 15.89 -13.79 -14.17
C ASP A 139 16.89 -12.73 -13.73
N ALA A 140 16.76 -12.20 -12.50
CA ALA A 140 17.71 -11.25 -11.94
C ALA A 140 19.14 -11.83 -11.83
N GLU A 141 19.25 -13.07 -11.37
CA GLU A 141 20.54 -13.79 -11.29
C GLU A 141 21.14 -14.04 -12.67
N ARG A 142 20.33 -14.51 -13.63
CA ARG A 142 20.77 -14.71 -15.02
C ARG A 142 21.28 -13.42 -15.66
N ASP A 143 20.60 -12.33 -15.41
CA ASP A 143 20.86 -11.03 -16.03
C ASP A 143 21.94 -10.22 -15.27
N GLY A 144 22.43 -10.74 -14.14
CA GLY A 144 23.45 -10.11 -13.31
C GLY A 144 22.97 -8.88 -12.53
N ASP A 145 21.67 -8.79 -12.26
CA ASP A 145 21.08 -7.69 -11.53
C ASP A 145 21.50 -7.71 -10.04
N ARG A 146 21.64 -6.51 -9.47
CA ARG A 146 21.89 -6.39 -8.03
C ARG A 146 20.62 -6.65 -7.24
N VAL A 147 20.50 -7.80 -6.62
CA VAL A 147 19.39 -8.16 -5.74
C VAL A 147 19.60 -7.51 -4.37
N VAL A 148 18.67 -6.64 -3.96
CA VAL A 148 18.67 -5.96 -2.64
C VAL A 148 17.98 -6.82 -1.60
N ALA A 149 16.83 -7.42 -1.96
CA ALA A 149 16.04 -8.29 -1.10
C ALA A 149 15.17 -9.23 -1.94
N VAL A 150 14.65 -10.28 -1.31
CA VAL A 150 13.74 -11.24 -1.95
C VAL A 150 12.39 -11.23 -1.24
N ILE A 151 11.31 -10.96 -1.98
CA ILE A 151 9.94 -11.12 -1.49
C ILE A 151 9.60 -12.61 -1.52
N ARG A 152 9.46 -13.21 -0.35
CA ARG A 152 9.21 -14.65 -0.18
C ARG A 152 7.73 -15.01 -0.37
N GLY A 153 6.83 -14.12 0.05
CA GLY A 153 5.39 -14.33 -0.04
C GLY A 153 4.60 -13.13 0.47
N GLY A 154 3.29 -13.18 0.31
CA GLY A 154 2.38 -12.14 0.75
C GLY A 154 0.93 -12.60 0.70
N ALA A 155 0.07 -11.91 1.43
CA ALA A 155 -1.37 -12.17 1.43
C ALA A 155 -2.16 -10.86 1.50
N VAL A 156 -3.38 -10.90 0.95
CA VAL A 156 -4.35 -9.82 1.00
C VAL A 156 -5.66 -10.38 1.56
N VAL A 157 -6.18 -9.78 2.62
CA VAL A 157 -7.38 -10.23 3.32
C VAL A 157 -8.26 -9.04 3.63
N HIS A 158 -9.56 -9.18 3.46
CA HIS A 158 -10.55 -8.21 3.92
C HIS A 158 -11.03 -8.53 5.34
N ASN A 159 -11.34 -7.50 6.12
CA ASN A 159 -11.81 -7.66 7.51
C ASN A 159 -13.14 -8.43 7.63
N GLY A 160 -13.93 -8.51 6.57
CA GLY A 160 -15.27 -9.08 6.60
C GLY A 160 -16.25 -8.19 7.35
N THR A 161 -17.28 -8.79 7.95
CA THR A 161 -18.26 -8.08 8.78
C THR A 161 -17.66 -7.81 10.15
N THR A 162 -17.56 -6.52 10.51
CA THR A 162 -17.09 -6.02 11.80
C THR A 162 -18.12 -5.07 12.40
N GLY A 163 -17.83 -4.40 13.50
CA GLY A 163 -18.71 -3.41 14.12
C GLY A 163 -18.95 -2.14 13.28
N GLY A 164 -18.22 -1.96 12.18
CA GLY A 164 -18.36 -0.88 11.23
C GLY A 164 -17.36 -1.04 10.08
N ILE A 165 -17.60 -0.40 8.93
CA ILE A 165 -16.78 -0.55 7.73
C ILE A 165 -15.30 -0.17 7.95
N THR A 166 -15.04 0.75 8.87
CA THR A 166 -13.68 1.20 9.21
C THR A 166 -13.10 0.50 10.43
N SER A 167 -13.87 -0.40 11.06
CA SER A 167 -13.42 -1.09 12.27
C SER A 167 -12.37 -2.15 11.95
N PRO A 168 -11.22 -2.16 12.62
CA PRO A 168 -10.23 -3.20 12.44
C PRO A 168 -10.72 -4.56 12.96
N SER A 169 -10.07 -5.64 12.52
CA SER A 169 -10.36 -7.02 12.93
C SER A 169 -9.08 -7.75 13.29
N GLY A 170 -8.84 -7.99 14.57
CA GLY A 170 -7.68 -8.76 15.03
C GLY A 170 -7.65 -10.17 14.45
N LYS A 171 -8.83 -10.79 14.26
CA LYS A 171 -8.94 -12.11 13.61
C LYS A 171 -8.48 -12.06 12.15
N ALA A 172 -8.88 -11.04 11.38
CA ALA A 172 -8.46 -10.88 10.00
C ALA A 172 -6.96 -10.55 9.91
N GLN A 173 -6.44 -9.73 10.82
CA GLN A 173 -5.01 -9.44 10.90
C GLN A 173 -4.18 -10.68 11.22
N ALA A 174 -4.58 -11.50 12.19
CA ALA A 174 -3.91 -12.78 12.47
C ALA A 174 -3.97 -13.74 11.27
N ARG A 175 -5.10 -13.75 10.55
CA ARG A 175 -5.27 -14.55 9.33
C ARG A 175 -4.33 -14.10 8.22
N VAL A 176 -4.26 -12.82 7.90
CA VAL A 176 -3.39 -12.32 6.83
C VAL A 176 -1.92 -12.59 7.12
N ILE A 177 -1.49 -12.45 8.38
CA ILE A 177 -0.12 -12.80 8.79
C ILE A 177 0.14 -14.30 8.56
N SER A 178 -0.79 -15.16 8.97
CA SER A 178 -0.65 -16.61 8.83
C SER A 178 -0.63 -17.04 7.36
N GLU A 179 -1.49 -16.47 6.52
CA GLU A 179 -1.53 -16.72 5.08
C GLU A 179 -0.24 -16.24 4.37
N ALA A 180 0.29 -15.08 4.75
CA ALA A 180 1.55 -14.57 4.21
C ALA A 180 2.74 -15.46 4.59
N LEU A 181 2.80 -15.96 5.82
CA LEU A 181 3.81 -16.91 6.27
C LEU A 181 3.71 -18.25 5.52
N GLN A 182 2.49 -18.72 5.27
CA GLN A 182 2.25 -19.94 4.50
C GLN A 182 2.72 -19.78 3.05
N ASP A 183 2.35 -18.68 2.37
CA ASP A 183 2.79 -18.37 1.00
C ASP A 183 4.33 -18.26 0.93
N ALA A 184 4.94 -17.61 1.93
CA ALA A 184 6.38 -17.49 2.06
C ALA A 184 7.11 -18.80 2.45
N ARG A 185 6.38 -19.85 2.84
CA ARG A 185 6.92 -21.09 3.43
C ARG A 185 7.90 -20.80 4.56
N THR A 186 7.51 -19.89 5.45
CA THR A 186 8.34 -19.37 6.54
C THR A 186 7.67 -19.63 7.89
N ALA A 187 8.38 -20.20 8.83
CA ALA A 187 7.85 -20.39 10.18
C ALA A 187 7.84 -19.05 10.95
N PRO A 188 6.86 -18.81 11.84
CA PRO A 188 6.81 -17.58 12.64
C PRO A 188 8.11 -17.30 13.41
N SER A 189 8.79 -18.35 13.88
CA SER A 189 10.08 -18.24 14.60
C SER A 189 11.25 -17.71 13.77
N GLN A 190 11.15 -17.78 12.45
CA GLN A 190 12.18 -17.30 11.51
C GLN A 190 12.06 -15.80 11.21
N VAL A 191 10.95 -15.17 11.59
CA VAL A 191 10.74 -13.74 11.41
C VAL A 191 11.47 -12.98 12.52
N GLN A 192 12.45 -12.18 12.16
CA GLN A 192 13.30 -11.44 13.12
C GLN A 192 12.84 -10.00 13.33
N TYR A 193 12.12 -9.43 12.35
CA TYR A 193 11.65 -8.05 12.39
C TYR A 193 10.22 -7.98 11.83
N LEU A 194 9.40 -7.15 12.45
CA LEU A 194 8.05 -6.84 12.01
C LEU A 194 7.89 -5.33 11.87
N GLU A 195 7.67 -4.87 10.65
CA GLU A 195 7.20 -3.52 10.39
C GLU A 195 5.68 -3.50 10.52
N ALA A 196 5.19 -2.84 11.54
CA ALA A 196 3.78 -2.77 11.85
C ALA A 196 3.09 -1.60 11.12
N HIS A 197 1.77 -1.62 11.06
CA HIS A 197 1.00 -0.46 10.63
C HIS A 197 1.17 0.70 11.62
N GLY A 198 1.03 0.43 12.92
CA GLY A 198 1.47 1.30 14.00
C GLY A 198 0.97 2.74 13.90
N THR A 199 -0.32 2.94 13.63
CA THR A 199 -0.88 4.26 13.36
C THR A 199 -0.96 5.17 14.58
N GLY A 200 -0.76 4.66 15.78
CA GLY A 200 -0.90 5.43 17.01
C GLY A 200 -2.36 5.71 17.37
N THR A 201 -3.25 4.79 17.03
CA THR A 201 -4.68 4.88 17.39
C THR A 201 -4.99 4.01 18.60
N GLU A 202 -5.88 4.51 19.47
CA GLU A 202 -6.26 3.87 20.74
C GLU A 202 -6.73 2.42 20.58
N PHE A 203 -7.47 2.12 19.51
CA PHE A 203 -8.00 0.78 19.24
C PHE A 203 -7.17 -0.03 18.25
N GLY A 204 -6.53 0.63 17.28
CA GLY A 204 -5.79 -0.05 16.23
C GLY A 204 -4.53 -0.73 16.72
N ASP A 205 -3.70 -0.02 17.46
CA ASP A 205 -2.40 -0.48 17.92
C ASP A 205 -2.49 -1.71 18.85
N PRO A 206 -3.37 -1.75 19.88
CA PRO A 206 -3.50 -2.94 20.72
C PRO A 206 -4.03 -4.14 19.95
N MET A 207 -4.92 -3.93 18.98
CA MET A 207 -5.48 -4.99 18.16
C MET A 207 -4.43 -5.58 17.22
N GLU A 208 -3.62 -4.74 16.59
CA GLU A 208 -2.51 -5.15 15.73
C GLU A 208 -1.46 -5.93 16.51
N LEU A 209 -1.04 -5.42 17.67
CA LEU A 209 -0.09 -6.10 18.54
C LEU A 209 -0.62 -7.45 19.03
N GLY A 210 -1.89 -7.51 19.42
CA GLY A 210 -2.56 -8.76 19.83
C GLY A 210 -2.61 -9.79 18.70
N ALA A 211 -2.92 -9.36 17.48
CA ALA A 211 -2.92 -10.22 16.30
C ALA A 211 -1.51 -10.75 16.00
N ALA A 212 -0.52 -9.88 15.99
CA ALA A 212 0.88 -10.25 15.78
C ALA A 212 1.37 -11.22 16.86
N ALA A 213 1.09 -10.94 18.14
CA ALA A 213 1.46 -11.82 19.25
C ALA A 213 0.82 -13.20 19.15
N SER A 214 -0.43 -13.28 18.69
CA SER A 214 -1.14 -14.57 18.54
C SER A 214 -0.49 -15.50 17.51
N VAL A 215 0.22 -14.95 16.51
CA VAL A 215 0.90 -15.70 15.46
C VAL A 215 2.39 -15.88 15.76
N TYR A 216 3.10 -14.80 16.04
CA TYR A 216 4.54 -14.81 16.23
C TYR A 216 4.98 -15.23 17.63
N GLY A 217 4.12 -15.08 18.64
CA GLY A 217 4.41 -15.45 20.04
C GLY A 217 4.43 -16.96 20.32
N LYS A 218 3.89 -17.77 19.42
CA LYS A 218 3.87 -19.24 19.59
C LYS A 218 5.28 -19.82 19.56
N GLY A 219 5.71 -20.38 20.68
CA GLY A 219 7.02 -21.03 20.80
C GLY A 219 8.22 -20.08 21.01
N ARG A 220 7.98 -18.79 21.25
CA ARG A 220 9.00 -17.84 21.72
C ARG A 220 8.92 -17.72 23.24
N LYS A 221 10.08 -17.81 23.92
CA LYS A 221 10.25 -17.56 25.35
C LYS A 221 10.50 -16.08 25.58
#